data_6d2b4d40c0112ad684e36c8fa5f7db27
#
_entry.id   6d2b4d40c0112ad684e36c8fa5f7db27
#
_cell.length_a   1.000
_cell.length_b   1.000
_cell.length_c   1.000
_cell.angle_alpha   90.00
_cell.angle_beta   90.00
_cell.angle_gamma   90.00
#
_symmetry.space_group_name_H-M   'P 1'
#
loop_
_entity.id
_entity.type
_entity.pdbx_description
1 polymer ?
#
loop_
_entity_poly.entity_id
_entity_poly.type
_entity_poly.pdbx_seq_one_letter_code
_entity_poly.pdbx_strand_id
1 'polypeptide(L)'
;MDHNQSSLRGIRFFVDPLPRDMIYPCTIGELKAQLRRVPAEYVEGLVEARLCNQFRNHAGIDADYADGGFLRIFPYPASLTYPASPTPHAPSDREWLQWGAEVYEQDGVRLLRWTREALRGFILGHVLLHELGHHYLWKTGRRQSEKAAEQIAFRLAKLLAAETPRA
;
A
#
# COMPACT_ATOMS: atom_id res chain seq x y z
N MET A 1 -13.05 -16.76 -19.35
CA MET A 1 -12.98 -17.66 -18.19
C MET A 1 -12.23 -16.93 -17.09
N ASP A 2 -12.95 -16.51 -16.04
CA ASP A 2 -12.40 -15.65 -14.96
C ASP A 2 -11.45 -16.43 -14.06
N HIS A 3 -10.20 -16.56 -14.47
CA HIS A 3 -9.15 -17.18 -13.65
C HIS A 3 -8.84 -16.42 -12.35
N ASN A 4 -9.40 -15.21 -12.19
CA ASN A 4 -8.99 -14.31 -11.11
C ASN A 4 -9.96 -14.25 -9.90
N GLN A 5 -11.13 -14.89 -9.96
CA GLN A 5 -12.04 -14.92 -8.80
C GLN A 5 -11.61 -15.90 -7.69
N SER A 6 -10.76 -16.87 -8.00
CA SER A 6 -10.30 -17.86 -7.01
C SER A 6 -9.17 -17.36 -6.11
N SER A 7 -8.43 -16.32 -6.51
CA SER A 7 -7.24 -15.87 -5.80
C SER A 7 -7.50 -15.26 -4.41
N LEU A 8 -8.71 -14.75 -4.16
CA LEU A 8 -9.08 -14.17 -2.85
C LEU A 8 -9.79 -15.14 -1.91
N ARG A 9 -9.98 -16.41 -2.31
CA ARG A 9 -10.60 -17.42 -1.44
C ARG A 9 -9.74 -17.64 -0.20
N GLY A 10 -10.38 -17.57 0.98
CA GLY A 10 -9.70 -17.78 2.26
C GLY A 10 -9.12 -16.51 2.88
N ILE A 11 -9.01 -15.40 2.15
CA ILE A 11 -8.55 -14.14 2.73
C ILE A 11 -9.71 -13.49 3.49
N ARG A 12 -9.48 -13.20 4.76
CA ARG A 12 -10.41 -12.42 5.59
C ARG A 12 -10.13 -10.94 5.39
N PHE A 13 -11.18 -10.14 5.23
CA PHE A 13 -11.08 -8.70 5.04
C PHE A 13 -11.74 -7.97 6.20
N PHE A 14 -11.02 -7.05 6.82
CA PHE A 14 -11.49 -6.26 7.95
C PHE A 14 -11.30 -4.76 7.72
N VAL A 15 -12.21 -4.00 8.32
CA VAL A 15 -12.14 -2.54 8.37
C VAL A 15 -12.39 -2.14 9.82
N ASP A 16 -11.38 -1.61 10.49
CA ASP A 16 -11.51 -1.12 11.84
C ASP A 16 -12.24 0.24 11.84
N PRO A 17 -13.05 0.56 12.86
CA PRO A 17 -13.66 1.87 12.96
C PRO A 17 -12.59 2.96 13.15
N LEU A 18 -12.78 4.12 12.51
CA LEU A 18 -11.86 5.26 12.59
C LEU A 18 -12.39 6.38 13.48
N PRO A 19 -11.49 7.13 14.14
CA PRO A 19 -11.79 8.46 14.64
C PRO A 19 -12.30 9.40 13.54
N ARG A 20 -13.06 10.44 13.91
CA ARG A 20 -13.67 11.37 12.93
C ARG A 20 -12.66 12.19 12.12
N ASP A 21 -11.48 12.38 12.68
CA ASP A 21 -10.35 13.15 12.08
C ASP A 21 -9.42 12.29 11.22
N MET A 22 -9.76 11.03 11.01
CA MET A 22 -8.98 10.08 10.22
C MET A 22 -9.76 9.52 9.05
N ILE A 23 -9.04 9.14 8.00
CA ILE A 23 -9.60 8.45 6.82
C ILE A 23 -8.73 7.29 6.40
N TYR A 24 -9.32 6.29 5.78
CA TYR A 24 -8.54 5.29 5.02
C TYR A 24 -8.18 5.82 3.63
N PRO A 25 -6.98 5.47 3.12
CA PRO A 25 -6.53 5.91 1.80
C PRO A 25 -7.31 5.24 0.66
N CYS A 26 -7.91 4.09 0.93
CA CYS A 26 -8.76 3.34 0.01
C CYS A 26 -9.89 2.64 0.74
N THR A 27 -10.90 2.19 0.01
CA THR A 27 -11.95 1.33 0.53
C THR A 27 -11.53 -0.14 0.47
N ILE A 28 -12.18 -0.99 1.26
CA ILE A 28 -11.94 -2.44 1.20
C ILE A 28 -12.35 -3.04 -0.16
N GLY A 29 -13.30 -2.42 -0.85
CA GLY A 29 -13.70 -2.79 -2.21
C GLY A 29 -12.59 -2.53 -3.22
N GLU A 30 -11.94 -1.37 -3.15
CA GLU A 30 -10.80 -1.00 -4.00
C GLU A 30 -9.59 -1.90 -3.72
N LEU A 31 -9.30 -2.19 -2.44
CA LEU A 31 -8.25 -3.13 -2.07
C LEU A 31 -8.50 -4.52 -2.68
N LYS A 32 -9.72 -5.06 -2.55
CA LYS A 32 -10.11 -6.34 -3.17
C LYS A 32 -9.97 -6.30 -4.69
N ALA A 33 -10.40 -5.20 -5.32
CA ALA A 33 -10.29 -5.04 -6.77
C ALA A 33 -8.83 -5.05 -7.23
N GLN A 34 -7.94 -4.36 -6.52
CA GLN A 34 -6.52 -4.35 -6.84
C GLN A 34 -5.87 -5.72 -6.63
N LEU A 35 -6.17 -6.41 -5.51
CA LEU A 35 -5.65 -7.76 -5.26
C LEU A 35 -6.07 -8.78 -6.32
N ARG A 36 -7.29 -8.65 -6.92
CA ARG A 36 -7.73 -9.51 -8.03
C ARG A 36 -6.93 -9.31 -9.31
N ARG A 37 -6.34 -8.14 -9.52
CA ARG A 37 -5.50 -7.84 -10.68
C ARG A 37 -4.08 -8.37 -10.53
N VAL A 38 -3.63 -8.57 -9.30
CA VAL A 38 -2.28 -9.10 -9.02
C VAL A 38 -2.27 -10.59 -9.36
N PRO A 39 -1.20 -11.12 -10.01
CA PRO A 39 -1.08 -12.55 -10.27
C PRO A 39 -1.23 -13.37 -8.99
N ALA A 40 -1.95 -14.49 -9.09
CA ALA A 40 -2.35 -15.31 -7.93
C ALA A 40 -1.17 -15.73 -7.05
N GLU A 41 -0.02 -15.98 -7.65
CA GLU A 41 1.21 -16.38 -6.93
C GLU A 41 1.71 -15.38 -5.90
N TYR A 42 1.36 -14.09 -6.03
CA TYR A 42 1.72 -13.03 -5.08
C TYR A 42 0.67 -12.78 -3.99
N VAL A 43 -0.54 -13.32 -4.16
CA VAL A 43 -1.67 -13.12 -3.24
C VAL A 43 -2.00 -14.40 -2.48
N GLU A 44 -1.73 -15.56 -3.08
CA GLU A 44 -1.96 -16.87 -2.49
C GLU A 44 -1.18 -17.04 -1.18
N GLY A 45 -1.87 -17.49 -0.14
CA GLY A 45 -1.30 -17.62 1.21
C GLY A 45 -1.51 -16.39 2.09
N LEU A 46 -2.07 -15.29 1.58
CA LEU A 46 -2.60 -14.24 2.44
C LEU A 46 -3.76 -14.79 3.27
N VAL A 47 -3.73 -14.52 4.56
CA VAL A 47 -4.75 -14.93 5.54
C VAL A 47 -5.70 -13.80 5.84
N GLU A 48 -5.16 -12.58 5.90
CA GLU A 48 -5.93 -11.40 6.28
C GLU A 48 -5.42 -10.14 5.54
N ALA A 49 -6.36 -9.29 5.13
CA ALA A 49 -6.08 -7.93 4.69
C ALA A 49 -6.98 -6.97 5.48
N ARG A 50 -6.39 -6.02 6.17
CA ARG A 50 -7.06 -5.13 7.12
C ARG A 50 -6.79 -3.66 6.83
N LEU A 51 -7.83 -2.86 6.80
CA LEU A 51 -7.72 -1.43 7.02
C LEU A 51 -7.69 -1.22 8.54
N CYS A 52 -6.50 -0.96 9.07
CA CYS A 52 -6.20 -0.97 10.50
C CYS A 52 -6.26 0.45 11.06
N ASN A 53 -6.91 0.66 12.21
CA ASN A 53 -7.08 1.99 12.79
C ASN A 53 -5.85 2.55 13.54
N GLN A 54 -4.71 1.89 13.48
CA GLN A 54 -3.47 2.38 14.06
C GLN A 54 -2.86 3.44 13.15
N PHE A 55 -2.65 4.66 13.65
CA PHE A 55 -1.95 5.70 12.91
C PHE A 55 -0.44 5.52 13.05
N ARG A 56 0.25 5.27 11.94
CA ARG A 56 1.69 5.04 11.88
C ARG A 56 2.44 5.92 10.87
N ASN A 57 1.74 6.80 10.18
CA ASN A 57 2.34 7.66 9.16
C ASN A 57 3.39 8.62 9.72
N HIS A 58 3.29 9.01 11.01
CA HIS A 58 4.32 9.79 11.70
C HIS A 58 5.67 9.06 11.77
N ALA A 59 5.66 7.73 11.67
CA ALA A 59 6.86 6.91 11.56
C ALA A 59 7.22 6.56 10.10
N GLY A 60 6.51 7.13 9.12
CA GLY A 60 6.71 6.84 7.70
C GLY A 60 6.22 5.45 7.28
N ILE A 61 5.30 4.86 8.04
CA ILE A 61 4.75 3.53 7.77
C ILE A 61 3.32 3.68 7.28
N ASP A 62 3.09 3.42 6.00
CA ASP A 62 1.79 3.55 5.33
C ASP A 62 1.01 2.23 5.31
N ALA A 63 1.73 1.12 5.26
CA ALA A 63 1.23 -0.25 5.38
C ALA A 63 2.31 -1.13 5.99
N ASP A 64 1.98 -2.34 6.38
CA ASP A 64 2.95 -3.36 6.72
C ASP A 64 2.45 -4.77 6.36
N TYR A 65 3.40 -5.65 6.18
CA TYR A 65 3.20 -7.09 6.09
C TYR A 65 3.78 -7.76 7.33
N ALA A 66 2.97 -8.57 8.00
CA ALA A 66 3.44 -9.44 9.08
C ALA A 66 3.47 -10.90 8.61
N ASP A 67 4.51 -11.61 9.00
CA ASP A 67 4.71 -13.03 8.69
C ASP A 67 3.47 -13.86 9.04
N GLY A 68 3.15 -14.84 8.19
CA GLY A 68 1.92 -15.62 8.32
C GLY A 68 0.77 -15.12 7.44
N GLY A 69 0.99 -14.14 6.57
CA GLY A 69 0.01 -13.69 5.58
C GLY A 69 -0.91 -12.56 6.04
N PHE A 70 -0.43 -11.66 6.88
CA PHE A 70 -1.22 -10.53 7.39
C PHE A 70 -0.77 -9.22 6.75
N LEU A 71 -1.68 -8.59 6.00
CA LEU A 71 -1.50 -7.30 5.35
C LEU A 71 -2.31 -6.23 6.09
N ARG A 72 -1.68 -5.12 6.47
CA ARG A 72 -2.34 -3.98 7.12
C ARG A 72 -2.07 -2.70 6.38
N ILE A 73 -3.11 -1.89 6.19
CA ILE A 73 -3.04 -0.55 5.62
C ILE A 73 -3.50 0.43 6.70
N PHE A 74 -2.73 1.49 6.90
CA PHE A 74 -2.96 2.46 7.98
C PHE A 74 -3.72 3.69 7.51
N PRO A 75 -4.43 4.37 8.43
CA PRO A 75 -5.21 5.55 8.13
C PRO A 75 -4.33 6.81 8.06
N TYR A 76 -4.91 7.85 7.51
CA TYR A 76 -4.32 9.17 7.36
C TYR A 76 -5.19 10.22 8.03
N PRO A 77 -4.62 11.39 8.41
CA PRO A 77 -5.42 12.52 8.83
C PRO A 77 -6.42 12.91 7.74
N ALA A 78 -7.65 13.25 8.13
CA ALA A 78 -8.69 13.66 7.17
C ALA A 78 -8.31 14.91 6.37
N SER A 79 -7.40 15.75 6.92
CA SER A 79 -6.79 16.89 6.21
C SER A 79 -5.89 16.48 5.05
N LEU A 80 -5.44 15.23 5.00
CA LEU A 80 -4.45 14.71 4.06
C LEU A 80 -3.10 15.46 4.11
N THR A 81 -2.85 16.13 5.21
CA THR A 81 -1.61 16.88 5.46
C THR A 81 -0.99 16.41 6.77
N TYR A 82 0.27 16.04 6.75
CA TYR A 82 0.98 15.57 7.92
C TYR A 82 2.50 15.78 7.78
N PRO A 83 3.26 15.78 8.89
CA PRO A 83 4.70 15.91 8.84
C PRO A 83 5.36 14.82 8.01
N ALA A 84 6.24 15.21 7.08
CA ALA A 84 7.08 14.28 6.35
C ALA A 84 8.10 13.66 7.32
N SER A 85 8.01 12.35 7.53
CA SER A 85 8.93 11.67 8.45
C SER A 85 10.30 11.49 7.81
N PRO A 86 11.39 11.87 8.47
CA PRO A 86 12.75 11.65 8.00
C PRO A 86 13.27 10.24 8.32
N THR A 87 12.43 9.20 8.23
CA THR A 87 12.90 7.84 8.50
C THR A 87 13.76 7.31 7.35
N PRO A 88 14.72 6.41 7.61
CA PRO A 88 15.56 5.80 6.57
C PRO A 88 14.76 5.01 5.53
N HIS A 89 13.53 4.64 5.85
CA HIS A 89 12.63 3.85 5.00
C HIS A 89 11.52 4.69 4.35
N ALA A 90 11.44 5.98 4.70
CA ALA A 90 10.46 6.86 4.05
C ALA A 90 10.81 7.03 2.57
N PRO A 91 9.81 7.06 1.68
CA PRO A 91 10.03 7.44 0.29
C PRO A 91 10.78 8.76 0.17
N SER A 92 11.60 8.91 -0.86
CA SER A 92 12.24 10.19 -1.16
C SER A 92 11.20 11.22 -1.60
N ASP A 93 11.53 12.51 -1.52
CA ASP A 93 10.68 13.58 -2.05
C ASP A 93 10.30 13.33 -3.49
N ARG A 94 11.26 12.86 -4.27
CA ARG A 94 11.04 12.55 -5.69
C ARG A 94 9.97 11.49 -5.87
N GLU A 95 9.93 10.46 -5.02
CA GLU A 95 8.92 9.42 -5.06
C GLU A 95 7.55 9.97 -4.68
N TRP A 96 7.45 10.74 -3.60
CA TRP A 96 6.18 11.38 -3.22
C TRP A 96 5.64 12.30 -4.31
N LEU A 97 6.51 13.14 -4.90
CA LEU A 97 6.14 14.03 -6.00
C LEU A 97 5.68 13.25 -7.25
N GLN A 98 6.32 12.12 -7.57
CA GLN A 98 5.90 11.27 -8.69
C GLN A 98 4.49 10.71 -8.52
N TRP A 99 4.08 10.46 -7.27
CA TRP A 99 2.75 9.99 -6.93
C TRP A 99 1.74 11.12 -6.72
N GLY A 100 2.15 12.38 -6.91
CA GLY A 100 1.27 13.54 -6.85
C GLY A 100 1.08 14.12 -5.45
N ALA A 101 1.97 13.83 -4.50
CA ALA A 101 2.04 14.57 -3.25
C ALA A 101 2.68 15.94 -3.48
N GLU A 102 2.34 16.89 -2.63
CA GLU A 102 3.05 18.15 -2.49
C GLU A 102 3.94 18.07 -1.23
N VAL A 103 5.20 18.49 -1.38
CA VAL A 103 6.14 18.63 -0.26
C VAL A 103 6.41 20.10 -0.05
N TYR A 104 6.19 20.61 1.14
CA TYR A 104 6.41 22.03 1.47
C TYR A 104 6.84 22.20 2.92
N GLU A 105 7.35 23.36 3.26
CA GLU A 105 7.76 23.73 4.61
C GLU A 105 6.81 24.78 5.18
N GLN A 106 6.40 24.59 6.44
CA GLN A 106 5.60 25.55 7.19
C GLN A 106 6.10 25.57 8.63
N ASP A 107 6.44 26.77 9.13
CA ASP A 107 6.94 26.99 10.50
C ASP A 107 8.13 26.09 10.88
N GLY A 108 9.04 25.85 9.91
CA GLY A 108 10.20 24.98 10.09
C GLY A 108 9.87 23.47 10.12
N VAL A 109 8.61 23.11 9.85
CA VAL A 109 8.16 21.72 9.73
C VAL A 109 7.95 21.39 8.27
N ARG A 110 8.56 20.31 7.82
CA ARG A 110 8.36 19.77 6.50
C ARG A 110 7.07 18.95 6.47
N LEU A 111 6.18 19.27 5.55
CA LEU A 111 4.84 18.70 5.43
C LEU A 111 4.66 18.01 4.10
N LEU A 112 3.89 16.92 4.11
CA LEU A 112 3.32 16.26 2.94
C LEU A 112 1.83 16.59 2.85
N ARG A 113 1.37 16.92 1.66
CA ARG A 113 -0.05 17.11 1.35
C ARG A 113 -0.44 16.24 0.15
N TRP A 114 -1.53 15.54 0.29
CA TRP A 114 -2.09 14.67 -0.75
C TRP A 114 -3.45 15.14 -1.22
N THR A 115 -3.77 14.83 -2.46
CA THR A 115 -5.18 14.68 -2.85
C THR A 115 -5.62 13.25 -2.49
N ARG A 116 -6.91 13.04 -2.30
CA ARG A 116 -7.45 11.69 -2.01
C ARG A 116 -7.14 10.70 -3.13
N GLU A 117 -7.21 11.15 -4.38
CA GLU A 117 -6.92 10.33 -5.56
C GLU A 117 -5.42 9.95 -5.64
N ALA A 118 -4.52 10.90 -5.47
CA ALA A 118 -3.08 10.67 -5.48
C ALA A 118 -2.66 9.70 -4.37
N LEU A 119 -3.16 9.90 -3.14
CA LEU A 119 -2.89 9.01 -2.02
C LEU A 119 -3.39 7.58 -2.29
N ARG A 120 -4.62 7.44 -2.82
CA ARG A 120 -5.16 6.14 -3.19
C ARG A 120 -4.29 5.45 -4.25
N GLY A 121 -3.86 6.20 -5.27
CA GLY A 121 -2.96 5.71 -6.32
C GLY A 121 -1.64 5.23 -5.74
N PHE A 122 -1.03 6.01 -4.86
CA PHE A 122 0.20 5.65 -4.16
C PHE A 122 0.05 4.36 -3.34
N ILE A 123 -1.00 4.27 -2.52
CA ILE A 123 -1.22 3.09 -1.68
C ILE A 123 -1.49 1.83 -2.49
N LEU A 124 -2.40 1.88 -3.47
CA LEU A 124 -2.78 0.69 -4.24
C LEU A 124 -1.77 0.34 -5.35
N GLY A 125 -1.07 1.34 -5.90
CA GLY A 125 -0.16 1.17 -7.03
C GLY A 125 1.30 0.95 -6.63
N HIS A 126 1.70 1.31 -5.40
CA HIS A 126 3.07 1.18 -4.92
C HIS A 126 3.15 0.46 -3.57
N VAL A 127 2.60 1.04 -2.50
CA VAL A 127 2.76 0.51 -1.14
C VAL A 127 2.21 -0.91 -1.02
N LEU A 128 1.00 -1.17 -1.50
CA LEU A 128 0.40 -2.50 -1.51
C LEU A 128 1.27 -3.52 -2.26
N LEU A 129 1.81 -3.14 -3.42
CA LEU A 129 2.64 -4.04 -4.22
C LEU A 129 3.97 -4.33 -3.53
N HIS A 130 4.50 -3.39 -2.77
CA HIS A 130 5.70 -3.57 -1.94
C HIS A 130 5.45 -4.59 -0.82
N GLU A 131 4.33 -4.45 -0.09
CA GLU A 131 3.96 -5.41 0.97
C GLU A 131 3.67 -6.81 0.41
N LEU A 132 3.09 -6.91 -0.78
CA LEU A 132 2.97 -8.19 -1.49
C LEU A 132 4.34 -8.75 -1.90
N GLY A 133 5.32 -7.92 -2.13
CA GLY A 133 6.72 -8.31 -2.31
C GLY A 133 7.27 -9.02 -1.08
N HIS A 134 7.05 -8.46 0.11
CA HIS A 134 7.41 -9.10 1.38
C HIS A 134 6.67 -10.43 1.58
N HIS A 135 5.37 -10.46 1.31
CA HIS A 135 4.59 -11.70 1.36
C HIS A 135 5.16 -12.79 0.46
N TYR A 136 5.48 -12.46 -0.79
CA TYR A 136 6.04 -13.40 -1.75
C TYR A 136 7.41 -13.95 -1.29
N LEU A 137 8.30 -13.08 -0.78
CA LEU A 137 9.60 -13.48 -0.25
C LEU A 137 9.44 -14.43 0.94
N TRP A 138 8.56 -14.10 1.88
CA TRP A 138 8.27 -14.94 3.04
C TRP A 138 7.73 -16.31 2.61
N LYS A 139 6.70 -16.34 1.78
CA LYS A 139 6.04 -17.57 1.32
C LYS A 139 6.98 -18.49 0.57
N THR A 140 7.92 -17.94 -0.18
CA THR A 140 8.89 -18.73 -0.96
C THR A 140 10.18 -19.05 -0.20
N GLY A 141 10.27 -18.72 1.09
CA GLY A 141 11.45 -18.96 1.92
C GLY A 141 12.68 -18.15 1.50
N ARG A 142 12.49 -17.07 0.74
CA ARG A 142 13.57 -16.18 0.31
C ARG A 142 13.91 -15.19 1.42
N ARG A 143 15.16 -14.72 1.41
CA ARG A 143 15.61 -13.70 2.36
C ARG A 143 14.78 -12.42 2.21
N GLN A 144 14.19 -11.97 3.30
CA GLN A 144 13.48 -10.69 3.40
C GLN A 144 14.47 -9.53 3.22
N SER A 145 14.15 -8.60 2.32
CA SER A 145 14.86 -7.33 2.21
C SER A 145 13.99 -6.30 1.50
N GLU A 146 14.09 -5.05 1.92
CA GLU A 146 13.39 -3.91 1.30
C GLU A 146 13.67 -3.84 -0.21
N LYS A 147 14.95 -3.98 -0.59
CA LYS A 147 15.36 -3.95 -2.00
C LYS A 147 14.69 -5.05 -2.83
N ALA A 148 14.57 -6.26 -2.29
CA ALA A 148 13.94 -7.37 -3.01
C ALA A 148 12.42 -7.19 -3.11
N ALA A 149 11.76 -6.71 -2.05
CA ALA A 149 10.34 -6.38 -2.06
C ALA A 149 10.04 -5.28 -3.08
N GLU A 150 10.86 -4.23 -3.11
CA GLU A 150 10.74 -3.12 -4.07
C GLU A 150 10.90 -3.59 -5.53
N GLN A 151 11.85 -4.48 -5.81
CA GLN A 151 12.01 -5.06 -7.16
C GLN A 151 10.78 -5.86 -7.59
N ILE A 152 10.14 -6.56 -6.67
CA ILE A 152 8.89 -7.28 -6.92
C ILE A 152 7.76 -6.27 -7.19
N ALA A 153 7.64 -5.21 -6.37
CA ALA A 153 6.65 -4.15 -6.56
C ALA A 153 6.74 -3.52 -7.95
N PHE A 154 7.94 -3.16 -8.39
CA PHE A 154 8.15 -2.63 -9.76
C PHE A 154 7.74 -3.61 -10.85
N ARG A 155 8.03 -4.89 -10.68
CA ARG A 155 7.61 -5.93 -11.65
C ARG A 155 6.09 -6.01 -11.70
N LEU A 156 5.42 -6.07 -10.56
CA LEU A 156 3.97 -6.10 -10.46
C LEU A 156 3.33 -4.86 -11.09
N ALA A 157 3.85 -3.67 -10.79
CA ALA A 157 3.35 -2.42 -11.36
C ALA A 157 3.42 -2.42 -12.89
N LYS A 158 4.52 -2.93 -13.48
CA LYS A 158 4.64 -3.06 -14.94
C LYS A 158 3.64 -4.05 -15.53
N LEU A 159 3.42 -5.19 -14.89
CA LEU A 159 2.43 -6.19 -15.33
C LEU A 159 1.02 -5.59 -15.32
N LEU A 160 0.64 -4.92 -14.23
CA LEU A 160 -0.68 -4.30 -14.08
C LEU A 160 -0.92 -3.16 -15.08
N ALA A 161 0.13 -2.39 -15.40
CA ALA A 161 0.05 -1.33 -16.40
C ALA A 161 -0.14 -1.90 -17.82
N ALA A 162 0.46 -3.04 -18.13
CA ALA A 162 0.32 -3.70 -19.44
C ALA A 162 -1.09 -4.29 -19.66
N GLU A 163 -1.80 -4.66 -18.60
CA GLU A 163 -3.16 -5.21 -18.66
C GLU A 163 -4.26 -4.14 -18.79
N THR A 164 -3.92 -2.87 -18.58
CA THR A 164 -4.88 -1.78 -18.74
C THR A 164 -4.97 -1.41 -20.22
N PRO A 165 -6.12 -1.63 -20.89
CA PRO A 165 -6.28 -1.25 -22.29
C PRO A 165 -5.97 0.26 -22.44
N ARG A 166 -5.12 0.60 -23.39
CA ARG A 166 -4.95 2.02 -23.76
C ARG A 166 -6.27 2.47 -24.38
N ALA A 167 -6.94 3.39 -23.70
CA ALA A 167 -8.14 4.05 -24.20
C ALA A 167 -7.83 4.89 -25.45
#